data_15bee6ef7557b0f91814c576af8d1651
#
_entry.id   15bee6ef7557b0f91814c576af8d1651
#
_cell.length_a   1.000
_cell.length_b   1.000
_cell.length_c   1.000
_cell.angle_alpha   90.00
_cell.angle_beta   90.00
_cell.angle_gamma   90.00
#
_symmetry.space_group_name_H-M   'P 1'
#
loop_
_entity.id
_entity.type
_entity.pdbx_description
1 polymer ?
#
loop_
_entity_poly.entity_id
_entity_poly.type
_entity_poly.pdbx_seq_one_letter_code
_entity_poly.pdbx_strand_id
1 'polypeptide(L)'
;MFPVGPFVERRYVDEILPLARRQGVGTVCFKTFGAGKLLGDTIGYNQPLQPRPRGKFSSGGKTPTGEAQLPRLSVADCLHYTLTLDPDVALLGMSFPNEQDAVLQAFREFRPLTAEEMDNLLCRAEEAVKGKGECWWNPGAA
;
A
#
# COMPACT_ATOMS: atom_id res chain seq x y z
N MET A 1 -14.88 1.14 4.55
CA MET A 1 -13.66 0.62 3.88
C MET A 1 -13.09 1.71 2.99
N PHE A 2 -11.79 2.02 3.11
CA PHE A 2 -11.10 3.08 2.34
C PHE A 2 -9.58 2.82 2.27
N PRO A 3 -8.86 3.46 1.31
CA PRO A 3 -7.42 3.27 1.19
C PRO A 3 -6.66 3.85 2.38
N VAL A 4 -5.65 3.12 2.88
CA VAL A 4 -4.67 3.62 3.86
C VAL A 4 -3.31 2.99 3.54
N GLY A 5 -2.29 3.82 3.46
CA GLY A 5 -0.93 3.41 3.17
C GLY A 5 -0.03 4.63 2.94
N PRO A 6 1.27 4.44 2.71
CA PRO A 6 2.20 5.56 2.54
C PRO A 6 1.94 6.47 1.33
N PHE A 7 1.16 5.99 0.35
CA PHE A 7 0.80 6.76 -0.84
C PHE A 7 -0.70 6.69 -1.09
N VAL A 8 -1.47 7.41 -0.29
CA VAL A 8 -2.91 7.58 -0.43
C VAL A 8 -3.30 9.03 -0.20
N GLU A 9 -4.50 9.41 -0.68
CA GLU A 9 -5.10 10.71 -0.40
C GLU A 9 -5.14 10.97 1.11
N ARG A 10 -4.48 12.05 1.54
CA ARG A 10 -4.31 12.39 2.98
C ARG A 10 -5.62 12.52 3.75
N ARG A 11 -6.69 12.92 3.10
CA ARG A 11 -8.02 13.05 3.73
C ARG A 11 -8.52 11.75 4.35
N TYR A 12 -8.14 10.59 3.81
CA TYR A 12 -8.50 9.30 4.44
C TYR A 12 -7.86 9.14 5.82
N VAL A 13 -6.64 9.61 5.98
CA VAL A 13 -5.88 9.51 7.23
C VAL A 13 -6.22 10.65 8.19
N ASP A 14 -6.31 11.87 7.67
CA ASP A 14 -6.42 13.08 8.50
C ASP A 14 -7.87 13.39 8.92
N GLU A 15 -8.88 12.95 8.13
CA GLU A 15 -10.28 13.25 8.38
C GLU A 15 -11.12 11.98 8.63
N ILE A 16 -11.07 11.01 7.69
CA ILE A 16 -12.00 9.86 7.69
C ILE A 16 -11.68 8.88 8.82
N LEU A 17 -10.41 8.51 8.99
CA LEU A 17 -10.02 7.58 10.05
C LEU A 17 -10.31 8.14 11.47
N PRO A 18 -9.96 9.40 11.81
CA PRO A 18 -10.35 9.98 13.09
C PRO A 18 -11.87 10.14 13.26
N LEU A 19 -12.60 10.44 12.18
CA LEU A 19 -14.06 10.54 12.23
C LEU A 19 -14.69 9.19 12.56
N ALA A 20 -14.26 8.12 11.88
CA ALA A 20 -14.73 6.77 12.14
C ALA A 20 -14.52 6.38 13.61
N ARG A 21 -13.33 6.66 14.15
CA ARG A 21 -13.02 6.42 15.57
C ARG A 21 -13.97 7.17 16.52
N ARG A 22 -14.19 8.47 16.27
CA ARG A 22 -15.12 9.28 17.10
C ARG A 22 -16.55 8.77 17.06
N GLN A 23 -16.95 8.17 15.94
CA GLN A 23 -18.31 7.63 15.74
C GLN A 23 -18.43 6.15 16.17
N GLY A 24 -17.38 5.52 16.65
CA GLY A 24 -17.39 4.09 16.98
C GLY A 24 -17.61 3.18 15.77
N VAL A 25 -17.21 3.62 14.58
CA VAL A 25 -17.34 2.87 13.33
C VAL A 25 -16.06 2.11 13.04
N GLY A 26 -16.14 0.79 12.94
CA GLY A 26 -15.01 -0.07 12.59
C GLY A 26 -14.48 0.23 11.18
N THR A 27 -13.17 0.19 11.04
CA THR A 27 -12.44 0.57 9.82
C THR A 27 -11.78 -0.63 9.16
N VAL A 28 -11.95 -0.75 7.84
CA VAL A 28 -11.25 -1.73 7.01
C VAL A 28 -10.46 -0.98 5.96
N CYS A 29 -9.14 -1.05 6.05
CA CYS A 29 -8.22 -0.32 5.20
C CYS A 29 -7.56 -1.21 4.16
N PHE A 30 -7.23 -0.68 2.98
CA PHE A 30 -6.59 -1.39 1.89
C PHE A 30 -5.55 -0.47 1.18
N LYS A 31 -4.84 -0.98 0.18
CA LYS A 31 -3.77 -0.25 -0.56
C LYS A 31 -2.49 0.02 0.25
N THR A 32 -2.25 -0.71 1.30
CA THR A 32 -0.99 -0.67 2.06
C THR A 32 0.26 -0.67 1.17
N PHE A 33 0.27 -1.48 0.12
CA PHE A 33 1.40 -1.59 -0.81
C PHE A 33 1.25 -0.76 -2.10
N GLY A 34 0.29 0.18 -2.14
CA GLY A 34 0.02 0.96 -3.34
C GLY A 34 -0.25 0.06 -4.56
N ALA A 35 -0.94 -1.07 -4.34
CA ALA A 35 -1.16 -2.12 -5.35
C ALA A 35 0.13 -2.65 -6.00
N GLY A 36 1.19 -2.77 -5.22
CA GLY A 36 2.48 -3.25 -5.65
C GLY A 36 3.45 -2.17 -6.12
N LYS A 37 2.98 -0.97 -6.48
CA LYS A 37 3.84 0.11 -7.00
C LYS A 37 4.90 0.57 -5.99
N LEU A 38 4.53 0.64 -4.72
CA LEU A 38 5.46 0.96 -3.64
C LEU A 38 6.56 -0.09 -3.48
N LEU A 39 6.28 -1.35 -3.83
CA LEU A 39 7.23 -2.46 -3.78
C LEU A 39 8.01 -2.66 -5.09
N GLY A 40 7.82 -1.77 -6.07
CA GLY A 40 8.51 -1.81 -7.35
C GLY A 40 7.72 -2.43 -8.50
N ASP A 41 6.47 -2.83 -8.30
CA ASP A 41 5.63 -3.34 -9.37
C ASP A 41 5.16 -2.22 -10.31
N THR A 42 5.19 -2.47 -11.60
CA THR A 42 4.83 -1.49 -12.63
C THR A 42 3.76 -1.96 -13.60
N ILE A 43 3.48 -3.26 -13.60
CA ILE A 43 2.52 -3.87 -14.50
C ILE A 43 1.14 -3.92 -13.83
N GLY A 44 0.10 -3.62 -14.58
CA GLY A 44 -1.28 -3.88 -14.21
C GLY A 44 -2.19 -2.67 -14.10
N TYR A 45 -1.68 -1.49 -13.76
CA TYR A 45 -2.56 -0.33 -13.56
C TYR A 45 -3.04 0.34 -14.83
N ASN A 46 -2.17 0.46 -15.82
CA ASN A 46 -2.46 1.07 -17.11
C ASN A 46 -2.58 0.00 -18.21
N GLN A 47 -2.74 -1.26 -17.82
CA GLN A 47 -2.92 -2.38 -18.72
C GLN A 47 -4.33 -2.97 -18.54
N PRO A 48 -4.95 -3.52 -19.57
CA PRO A 48 -6.17 -4.30 -19.42
C PRO A 48 -5.97 -5.39 -18.36
N LEU A 49 -6.98 -5.61 -17.52
CA LEU A 49 -6.99 -6.70 -16.57
C LEU A 49 -6.88 -8.02 -17.33
N GLN A 50 -5.84 -8.77 -17.02
CA GLN A 50 -5.64 -10.09 -17.61
C GLN A 50 -5.78 -11.18 -16.55
N PRO A 51 -6.40 -12.32 -16.87
CA PRO A 51 -6.46 -13.43 -15.95
C PRO A 51 -5.04 -13.97 -15.69
N ARG A 52 -4.69 -14.13 -14.44
CA ARG A 52 -3.48 -14.84 -14.02
C ARG A 52 -3.68 -16.36 -14.16
N PRO A 53 -2.60 -17.18 -14.17
CA PRO A 53 -2.67 -18.63 -14.36
C PRO A 53 -3.63 -19.39 -13.45
N ARG A 54 -4.21 -18.78 -12.42
CA ARG A 54 -5.23 -19.38 -11.54
C ARG A 54 -6.58 -18.67 -11.62
N GLY A 55 -6.89 -18.00 -12.72
CA GLY A 55 -8.14 -17.27 -12.90
C GLY A 55 -8.27 -15.98 -12.10
N LYS A 56 -7.22 -15.52 -11.44
CA LYS A 56 -7.20 -14.24 -10.74
C LYS A 56 -6.83 -13.11 -11.69
N PHE A 57 -7.51 -11.97 -11.55
CA PHE A 57 -7.13 -10.73 -12.21
C PHE A 57 -6.02 -10.04 -11.44
N SER A 58 -5.03 -9.51 -12.16
CA SER A 58 -3.93 -8.77 -11.57
C SER A 58 -4.22 -7.27 -11.64
N SER A 59 -4.25 -6.62 -10.51
CA SER A 59 -4.21 -5.15 -10.41
C SER A 59 -2.83 -4.60 -10.04
N GLY A 60 -1.87 -5.45 -9.84
CA GLY A 60 -0.45 -5.15 -9.69
C GLY A 60 0.33 -6.35 -10.18
N GLY A 61 1.33 -6.16 -10.99
CA GLY A 61 2.15 -7.22 -11.50
C GLY A 61 3.61 -6.95 -11.20
N LYS A 62 4.40 -8.01 -11.11
CA LYS A 62 5.85 -7.85 -11.18
C LYS A 62 6.26 -7.45 -12.58
N THR A 63 7.38 -6.76 -12.71
CA THR A 63 8.01 -6.55 -14.01
C THR A 63 8.24 -7.89 -14.70
N PRO A 64 8.25 -7.96 -16.04
CA PRO A 64 8.46 -9.21 -16.77
C PRO A 64 9.76 -9.93 -16.38
N THR A 65 10.75 -9.21 -15.92
CA THR A 65 12.04 -9.73 -15.45
C THR A 65 12.00 -10.27 -14.04
N GLY A 66 10.92 -10.06 -13.30
CA GLY A 66 10.81 -10.39 -11.88
C GLY A 66 11.59 -9.46 -10.95
N GLU A 67 12.31 -8.48 -11.50
CA GLU A 67 13.02 -7.46 -10.73
C GLU A 67 12.09 -6.31 -10.36
N ALA A 68 12.20 -5.86 -9.12
CA ALA A 68 11.46 -4.70 -8.66
C ALA A 68 12.08 -3.41 -9.20
N GLN A 69 11.25 -2.51 -9.70
CA GLN A 69 11.71 -1.20 -10.15
C GLN A 69 12.07 -0.29 -8.97
N LEU A 70 13.23 0.32 -9.03
CA LEU A 70 13.68 1.32 -8.04
C LEU A 70 13.28 2.74 -8.49
N PRO A 71 13.05 3.67 -7.54
CA PRO A 71 13.04 3.47 -6.08
C PRO A 71 11.84 2.66 -5.60
N ARG A 72 11.94 2.07 -4.42
CA ARG A 72 10.87 1.27 -3.80
C ARG A 72 10.96 1.31 -2.27
N LEU A 73 9.84 0.99 -1.62
CA LEU A 73 9.77 0.71 -0.18
C LEU A 73 9.88 -0.80 0.07
N SER A 74 10.18 -1.16 1.30
CA SER A 74 10.06 -2.54 1.77
C SER A 74 8.61 -2.88 2.18
N VAL A 75 8.32 -4.17 2.31
CA VAL A 75 7.05 -4.64 2.88
C VAL A 75 6.88 -4.12 4.32
N ALA A 76 7.96 -4.13 5.10
CA ALA A 76 7.95 -3.62 6.47
C ALA A 76 7.64 -2.11 6.52
N ASP A 77 8.27 -1.30 5.68
CA ASP A 77 7.98 0.13 5.61
C ASP A 77 6.48 0.40 5.41
N CYS A 78 5.89 -0.25 4.42
CA CYS A 78 4.48 -0.05 4.08
C CYS A 78 3.53 -0.56 5.18
N LEU A 79 3.83 -1.73 5.74
CA LEU A 79 3.01 -2.36 6.77
C LEU A 79 3.07 -1.56 8.08
N HIS A 80 4.27 -1.22 8.54
CA HIS A 80 4.47 -0.47 9.78
C HIS A 80 3.80 0.91 9.71
N TYR A 81 3.89 1.61 8.56
CA TYR A 81 3.16 2.85 8.32
C TYR A 81 1.65 2.66 8.53
N THR A 82 1.07 1.67 7.84
CA THR A 82 -0.37 1.42 7.91
C THR A 82 -0.81 1.03 9.32
N LEU A 83 -0.07 0.17 10.00
CA LEU A 83 -0.39 -0.28 11.37
C LEU A 83 -0.18 0.83 12.41
N THR A 84 0.76 1.76 12.18
CA THR A 84 0.94 2.94 13.06
C THR A 84 -0.30 3.84 13.05
N LEU A 85 -1.01 3.90 11.94
CA LEU A 85 -2.29 4.62 11.82
C LEU A 85 -3.45 3.88 12.51
N ASP A 86 -3.22 2.66 13.01
CA ASP A 86 -4.13 1.89 13.85
C ASP A 86 -5.54 1.71 13.26
N PRO A 87 -5.71 1.19 12.03
CA PRO A 87 -7.01 0.74 11.54
C PRO A 87 -7.43 -0.55 12.25
N ASP A 88 -8.73 -0.81 12.37
CA ASP A 88 -9.22 -2.07 12.96
C ASP A 88 -8.82 -3.29 12.09
N VAL A 89 -8.82 -3.14 10.78
CA VAL A 89 -8.39 -4.17 9.83
C VAL A 89 -7.58 -3.56 8.69
N ALA A 90 -6.41 -4.13 8.42
CA ALA A 90 -5.62 -3.85 7.22
C ALA A 90 -5.70 -5.02 6.24
N LEU A 91 -6.35 -4.82 5.09
CA LEU A 91 -6.39 -5.78 3.99
C LEU A 91 -5.13 -5.66 3.15
N LEU A 92 -4.38 -6.74 3.07
CA LEU A 92 -3.11 -6.79 2.38
C LEU A 92 -3.25 -7.56 1.06
N GLY A 93 -2.87 -6.91 -0.04
CA GLY A 93 -2.88 -7.53 -1.38
C GLY A 93 -1.64 -8.38 -1.60
N MET A 94 -1.68 -9.64 -1.15
CA MET A 94 -0.61 -10.61 -1.32
C MET A 94 -1.01 -11.65 -2.34
N SER A 95 -0.17 -11.91 -3.32
CA SER A 95 -0.45 -12.85 -4.41
C SER A 95 0.36 -14.15 -4.33
N PHE A 96 1.48 -14.13 -3.60
CA PHE A 96 2.43 -15.25 -3.57
C PHE A 96 2.84 -15.60 -2.12
N PRO A 97 3.24 -16.85 -1.86
CA PRO A 97 3.67 -17.28 -0.51
C PRO A 97 4.80 -16.45 0.09
N ASN A 98 5.79 -16.09 -0.70
CA ASN A 98 6.91 -15.26 -0.25
C ASN A 98 6.47 -13.84 0.17
N GLU A 99 5.39 -13.32 -0.40
CA GLU A 99 4.81 -12.04 0.01
C GLU A 99 4.11 -12.19 1.38
N GLN A 100 3.44 -13.32 1.60
CA GLN A 100 2.81 -13.65 2.87
C GLN A 100 3.85 -13.81 3.97
N ASP A 101 4.94 -14.54 3.70
CA ASP A 101 6.05 -14.71 4.65
C ASP A 101 6.69 -13.37 5.03
N ALA A 102 6.93 -12.50 4.05
CA ALA A 102 7.48 -11.17 4.29
C ALA A 102 6.54 -10.29 5.16
N VAL A 103 5.24 -10.38 4.94
CA VAL A 103 4.24 -9.68 5.76
C VAL A 103 4.22 -10.22 7.18
N LEU A 104 4.21 -11.54 7.36
CA LEU A 104 4.23 -12.16 8.69
C LEU A 104 5.50 -11.81 9.47
N GLN A 105 6.64 -11.76 8.78
CA GLN A 105 7.89 -11.32 9.40
C GLN A 105 7.82 -9.86 9.81
N ALA A 106 7.40 -8.96 8.92
CA ALA A 106 7.25 -7.55 9.22
C ALA A 106 6.24 -7.29 10.36
N PHE A 107 5.16 -8.08 10.43
CA PHE A 107 4.20 -7.99 11.53
C PHE A 107 4.81 -8.37 12.89
N ARG A 108 5.65 -9.40 12.94
CA ARG A 108 6.34 -9.81 14.17
C ARG A 108 7.32 -8.75 14.68
N GLU A 109 7.89 -7.97 13.77
CA GLU A 109 8.85 -6.91 14.05
C GLU A 109 8.18 -5.54 14.22
N PHE A 110 6.84 -5.48 14.14
CA PHE A 110 6.11 -4.23 14.19
C PHE A 110 6.35 -3.48 15.49
N ARG A 111 6.65 -2.21 15.33
CA ARG A 111 6.52 -1.16 16.34
C ARG A 111 5.87 0.08 15.70
N PRO A 112 5.13 0.88 16.46
CA PRO A 112 4.66 2.16 15.96
C PRO A 112 5.83 3.04 15.51
N LEU A 113 5.69 3.69 14.38
CA LEU A 113 6.66 4.63 13.84
C LEU A 113 6.54 5.98 14.54
N THR A 114 7.64 6.68 14.68
CA THR A 114 7.65 8.08 15.12
C THR A 114 7.11 9.00 14.01
N ALA A 115 6.74 10.23 14.36
CA ALA A 115 6.30 11.21 13.36
C ALA A 115 7.35 11.45 12.27
N GLU A 116 8.63 11.55 12.66
CA GLU A 116 9.74 11.72 11.72
C GLU A 116 9.89 10.53 10.76
N GLU A 117 9.75 9.29 11.27
CA GLU A 117 9.77 8.08 10.45
C GLU A 117 8.58 8.04 9.48
N MET A 118 7.39 8.46 9.94
CA MET A 118 6.20 8.57 9.09
C MET A 118 6.41 9.58 7.95
N ASP A 119 6.93 10.79 8.26
CA ASP A 119 7.18 11.82 7.27
C ASP A 119 8.26 11.39 6.25
N ASN A 120 9.32 10.75 6.70
CA ASN A 120 10.35 10.18 5.82
C ASN A 120 9.76 9.13 4.87
N LEU A 121 8.89 8.27 5.39
CA LEU A 121 8.23 7.27 4.56
C LEU A 121 7.31 7.88 3.50
N LEU A 122 6.60 8.95 3.81
CA LEU A 122 5.78 9.67 2.83
C LEU A 122 6.63 10.21 1.69
N CYS A 123 7.74 10.89 1.99
CA CYS A 123 8.67 11.37 0.96
C CYS A 123 9.22 10.24 0.09
N ARG A 124 9.63 9.13 0.70
CA ARG A 124 10.13 7.95 -0.03
C ARG A 124 9.02 7.28 -0.87
N ALA A 125 7.78 7.28 -0.41
CA ALA A 125 6.65 6.74 -1.15
C ALA A 125 6.34 7.55 -2.40
N GLU A 126 6.39 8.88 -2.34
CA GLU A 126 6.24 9.75 -3.49
C GLU A 126 7.30 9.45 -4.56
N GLU A 127 8.56 9.30 -4.16
CA GLU A 127 9.63 8.92 -5.08
C GLU A 127 9.41 7.50 -5.66
N ALA A 128 8.95 6.56 -4.80
CA ALA A 128 8.75 5.17 -5.20
C ALA A 128 7.66 4.99 -6.27
N VAL A 129 6.67 5.86 -6.37
CA VAL A 129 5.58 5.74 -7.36
C VAL A 129 5.84 6.49 -8.66
N LYS A 130 6.86 7.35 -8.72
CA LYS A 130 7.20 8.11 -9.94
C LYS A 130 7.45 7.18 -11.12
N GLY A 131 6.81 7.47 -12.24
CA GLY A 131 6.94 6.70 -13.47
C GLY A 131 6.26 5.32 -13.46
N LYS A 132 5.52 4.97 -12.41
CA LYS A 132 4.84 3.67 -12.29
C LYS A 132 3.34 3.72 -12.61
N GLY A 133 2.91 4.71 -13.40
CA GLY A 133 1.52 4.90 -13.83
C GLY A 133 0.62 5.49 -12.76
N GLU A 134 -0.64 5.72 -13.15
CA GLU A 134 -1.64 6.38 -12.30
C GLU A 134 -2.08 5.54 -11.12
N CYS A 135 -2.53 6.22 -10.08
CA CYS A 135 -3.08 5.64 -8.85
C CYS A 135 -4.54 6.11 -8.72
N TRP A 136 -5.48 5.33 -9.25
CA TRP A 136 -6.92 5.68 -9.29
C TRP A 136 -7.52 5.95 -7.90
N TRP A 137 -6.92 5.44 -6.83
CA TRP A 137 -7.33 5.71 -5.44
C TRP A 137 -6.82 7.04 -4.90
N ASN A 138 -5.99 7.74 -5.66
CA ASN A 138 -5.56 9.10 -5.42
C ASN A 138 -6.01 9.94 -6.62
N PRO A 139 -7.30 10.26 -6.74
CA PRO A 139 -7.75 11.15 -7.79
C PRO A 139 -7.00 12.47 -7.62
N GLY A 140 -6.38 12.94 -8.71
CA GLY A 140 -5.71 14.24 -8.73
C GLY A 140 -6.66 15.32 -8.21
N ALA A 141 -6.12 16.35 -7.59
CA ALA A 141 -6.91 17.52 -7.21
C ALA A 141 -7.62 18.04 -8.47
N ALA A 142 -8.95 18.07 -8.43
CA ALA A 142 -9.78 18.65 -9.47
C ALA A 142 -9.55 20.17 -9.58
#